data_e26642eb0f462c660c4018c4a4b4e631
#
_entry.id   e26642eb0f462c660c4018c4a4b4e631
#
_cell.length_a   1.000
_cell.length_b   1.000
_cell.length_c   1.000
_cell.angle_alpha   90.00
_cell.angle_beta   90.00
_cell.angle_gamma   90.00
#
_symmetry.space_group_name_H-M   'P 1'
#
loop_
_entity.id
_entity.type
_entity.pdbx_description
1 polymer ?
#
loop_
_entity_poly.entity_id
_entity_poly.type
_entity_poly.pdbx_seq_one_letter_code
_entity_poly.pdbx_strand_id
1 'polypeptide(L)'
;LQPLFVFLRRSVAEPATPAGLAGRRLVMPLEGSASAQAAEDVLARYGVTRENAHMSFLRIGDAAAALQRGEHDAGFFMLAPDNALIRRLVADPELVLYPFTESVGISRNIDYLQPATLARGAFDLRRVLPPRDVALVGATVNVIVREDLHPAVVYALLHAMNEVHQGQTLVSNAGQYPSQTG
;
A
#
# COMPACT_ATOMS: atom_id res chain seq x y z
N LEU A 1 -7.05 0.10 7.52
CA LEU A 1 -5.85 -0.50 6.91
C LEU A 1 -5.46 0.26 5.64
N GLN A 2 -4.19 0.65 5.51
CA GLN A 2 -3.63 1.24 4.29
C GLN A 2 -2.69 0.23 3.62
N PRO A 3 -3.09 -0.37 2.49
CA PRO A 3 -2.24 -1.30 1.76
C PRO A 3 -1.08 -0.60 1.07
N LEU A 4 0.05 -1.31 0.98
CA LEU A 4 1.16 -0.96 0.10
C LEU A 4 0.86 -1.51 -1.30
N PHE A 5 0.53 -0.61 -2.21
CA PHE A 5 0.37 -0.92 -3.62
C PHE A 5 1.70 -0.81 -4.35
N VAL A 6 2.03 -1.81 -5.14
CA VAL A 6 3.20 -1.79 -6.02
C VAL A 6 2.72 -1.90 -7.46
N PHE A 7 3.06 -0.92 -8.25
CA PHE A 7 2.75 -0.91 -9.68
C PHE A 7 4.02 -1.11 -10.48
N LEU A 8 4.00 -2.08 -11.38
CA LEU A 8 5.05 -2.30 -12.37
C LEU A 8 4.63 -1.76 -13.71
N ARG A 9 5.59 -1.25 -14.47
CA ARG A 9 5.37 -1.01 -15.90
C ARG A 9 5.14 -2.34 -16.61
N ARG A 10 4.14 -2.40 -17.49
CA ARG A 10 3.83 -3.62 -18.26
C ARG A 10 4.99 -4.10 -19.14
N SER A 11 5.87 -3.17 -19.55
CA SER A 11 7.11 -3.49 -20.29
C SER A 11 8.18 -4.18 -19.45
N VAL A 12 8.02 -4.18 -18.12
CA VAL A 12 8.92 -4.85 -17.19
C VAL A 12 8.37 -6.23 -16.87
N ALA A 13 9.19 -7.26 -17.02
CA ALA A 13 8.80 -8.62 -16.62
C ALA A 13 8.44 -8.65 -15.13
N GLU A 14 7.27 -9.19 -14.79
CA GLU A 14 6.82 -9.35 -13.40
C GLU A 14 7.77 -10.33 -12.68
N PRO A 15 8.51 -9.88 -11.66
CA PRO A 15 9.41 -10.78 -10.94
C PRO A 15 8.62 -11.73 -10.05
N ALA A 16 9.13 -12.94 -9.84
CA ALA A 16 8.49 -13.93 -8.98
C ALA A 16 8.42 -13.47 -7.50
N THR A 17 9.41 -12.71 -7.07
CA THR A 17 9.49 -12.11 -5.74
C THR A 17 10.06 -10.69 -5.85
N PRO A 18 9.90 -9.82 -4.83
CA PRO A 18 10.51 -8.50 -4.82
C PRO A 18 12.03 -8.46 -5.01
N ALA A 19 12.75 -9.57 -4.75
CA ALA A 19 14.20 -9.67 -5.03
C ALA A 19 14.55 -9.36 -6.49
N GLY A 20 13.67 -9.66 -7.44
CA GLY A 20 13.87 -9.36 -8.86
C GLY A 20 13.76 -7.88 -9.24
N LEU A 21 13.51 -7.00 -8.25
CA LEU A 21 13.55 -5.54 -8.41
C LEU A 21 14.97 -4.95 -8.23
N ALA A 22 15.96 -5.77 -7.85
CA ALA A 22 17.36 -5.36 -7.86
C ALA A 22 17.78 -4.89 -9.26
N GLY A 23 18.54 -3.80 -9.32
CA GLY A 23 18.97 -3.15 -10.57
C GLY A 23 17.89 -2.31 -11.27
N ARG A 24 16.65 -2.28 -10.77
CA ARG A 24 15.54 -1.54 -11.38
C ARG A 24 15.47 -0.10 -10.87
N ARG A 25 14.77 0.74 -11.64
CA ARG A 25 14.44 2.13 -11.27
C ARG A 25 13.13 2.12 -10.49
N LEU A 26 13.21 2.40 -9.21
CA LEU A 26 12.08 2.38 -8.28
C LEU A 26 11.72 3.81 -7.89
N VAL A 27 10.43 4.11 -7.79
CA VAL A 27 9.95 5.39 -7.30
C VAL A 27 9.04 5.20 -6.08
N MET A 28 9.24 6.05 -5.09
CA MET A 28 8.49 6.07 -3.83
C MET A 28 8.08 7.51 -3.52
N PRO A 29 7.07 7.71 -2.68
CA PRO A 29 6.82 9.03 -2.09
C PRO A 29 8.03 9.55 -1.31
N LEU A 30 7.95 10.81 -0.86
CA LEU A 30 9.07 11.50 -0.19
C LEU A 30 9.73 10.62 0.86
N GLU A 31 11.04 10.72 0.95
CA GLU A 31 11.85 10.07 1.97
C GLU A 31 11.31 10.35 3.37
N GLY A 32 11.29 9.33 4.25
CA GLY A 32 10.71 9.43 5.58
C GLY A 32 9.17 9.36 5.62
N SER A 33 8.49 9.26 4.48
CA SER A 33 7.05 8.98 4.46
C SER A 33 6.76 7.52 4.82
N ALA A 34 5.57 7.25 5.37
CA ALA A 34 5.14 5.88 5.67
C ALA A 34 5.20 4.96 4.43
N SER A 35 4.90 5.48 3.25
CA SER A 35 5.00 4.72 1.99
C SER A 35 6.43 4.34 1.65
N ALA A 36 7.37 5.29 1.78
CA ALA A 36 8.78 5.02 1.50
C ALA A 36 9.35 4.04 2.53
N GLN A 37 9.08 4.26 3.82
CA GLN A 37 9.54 3.37 4.88
C GLN A 37 9.05 1.94 4.67
N ALA A 38 7.75 1.75 4.46
CA ALA A 38 7.20 0.41 4.26
C ALA A 38 7.75 -0.27 2.99
N ALA A 39 7.95 0.49 1.91
CA ALA A 39 8.55 -0.05 0.70
C ALA A 39 10.00 -0.49 0.93
N GLU A 40 10.83 0.36 1.57
CA GLU A 40 12.22 0.03 1.88
C GLU A 40 12.33 -1.15 2.84
N ASP A 41 11.49 -1.22 3.89
CA ASP A 41 11.48 -2.32 4.85
C ASP A 41 11.13 -3.66 4.17
N VAL A 42 10.12 -3.66 3.29
CA VAL A 42 9.78 -4.86 2.52
C VAL A 42 10.91 -5.23 1.56
N LEU A 43 11.41 -4.29 0.77
CA LEU A 43 12.48 -4.53 -0.20
C LEU A 43 13.75 -5.05 0.47
N ALA A 44 14.13 -4.50 1.62
CA ALA A 44 15.31 -4.93 2.37
C ALA A 44 15.22 -6.40 2.82
N ARG A 45 14.02 -6.92 3.15
CA ARG A 45 13.82 -8.35 3.46
C ARG A 45 14.11 -9.27 2.28
N TYR A 46 14.02 -8.74 1.05
CA TYR A 46 14.37 -9.45 -0.17
C TYR A 46 15.75 -9.09 -0.71
N GLY A 47 16.58 -8.38 0.09
CA GLY A 47 17.94 -7.99 -0.29
C GLY A 47 18.00 -6.86 -1.33
N VAL A 48 16.91 -6.12 -1.54
CA VAL A 48 16.86 -4.95 -2.42
C VAL A 48 17.03 -3.69 -1.59
N THR A 49 18.12 -2.97 -1.84
CA THR A 49 18.52 -1.78 -1.08
C THR A 49 18.90 -0.65 -2.03
N ARG A 50 19.19 0.54 -1.47
CA ARG A 50 19.69 1.69 -2.25
C ARG A 50 21.04 1.43 -2.91
N GLU A 51 21.79 0.40 -2.49
CA GLU A 51 23.07 0.04 -3.05
C GLU A 51 22.92 -0.75 -4.36
N ASN A 52 21.84 -1.50 -4.51
CA ASN A 52 21.61 -2.38 -5.65
C ASN A 52 20.33 -2.10 -6.44
N ALA A 53 19.61 -1.02 -6.14
CA ALA A 53 18.47 -0.52 -6.90
C ALA A 53 18.50 1.01 -7.00
N HIS A 54 17.99 1.57 -8.09
CA HIS A 54 17.91 3.01 -8.30
C HIS A 54 16.63 3.57 -7.69
N MET A 55 16.67 3.98 -6.42
CA MET A 55 15.52 4.48 -5.70
C MET A 55 15.40 6.00 -5.80
N SER A 56 14.25 6.49 -6.23
CA SER A 56 13.90 7.92 -6.32
C SER A 56 12.76 8.24 -5.36
N PHE A 57 12.87 9.38 -4.67
CA PHE A 57 11.89 9.84 -3.69
C PHE A 57 11.29 11.16 -4.18
N LEU A 58 10.00 11.14 -4.52
CA LEU A 58 9.29 12.27 -5.13
C LEU A 58 8.00 12.57 -4.35
N ARG A 59 7.39 13.74 -4.59
CA ARG A 59 6.03 13.96 -4.10
C ARG A 59 5.10 12.90 -4.70
N ILE A 60 4.12 12.46 -3.95
CA ILE A 60 3.30 11.30 -4.31
C ILE A 60 2.65 11.42 -5.71
N GLY A 61 2.19 12.61 -6.09
CA GLY A 61 1.65 12.88 -7.42
C GLY A 61 2.72 12.83 -8.51
N ASP A 62 3.92 13.35 -8.23
CA ASP A 62 5.06 13.37 -9.15
C ASP A 62 5.63 11.95 -9.32
N ALA A 63 5.69 11.17 -8.24
CA ALA A 63 6.08 9.76 -8.28
C ALA A 63 5.16 8.94 -9.20
N ALA A 64 3.84 9.11 -9.05
CA ALA A 64 2.87 8.45 -9.92
C ALA A 64 3.00 8.90 -11.38
N ALA A 65 3.16 10.20 -11.63
CA ALA A 65 3.33 10.72 -12.98
C ALA A 65 4.64 10.23 -13.63
N ALA A 66 5.75 10.18 -12.88
CA ALA A 66 7.04 9.66 -13.36
C ALA A 66 6.94 8.17 -13.72
N LEU A 67 6.23 7.37 -12.91
CA LEU A 67 5.96 5.97 -13.23
C LEU A 67 5.13 5.83 -14.52
N GLN A 68 4.06 6.63 -14.67
CA GLN A 68 3.21 6.61 -15.87
C GLN A 68 3.97 7.01 -17.15
N ARG A 69 4.91 7.97 -17.05
CA ARG A 69 5.80 8.34 -18.17
C ARG A 69 6.88 7.32 -18.50
N GLY A 70 7.05 6.26 -17.68
CA GLY A 70 8.07 5.23 -17.89
C GLY A 70 9.48 5.64 -17.46
N GLU A 71 9.60 6.68 -16.64
CA GLU A 71 10.88 7.10 -16.04
C GLU A 71 11.36 6.09 -14.99
N HIS A 72 10.44 5.31 -14.43
CA HIS A 72 10.69 4.27 -13.44
C HIS A 72 10.03 2.95 -13.85
N ASP A 73 10.57 1.85 -13.36
CA ASP A 73 10.13 0.49 -13.66
C ASP A 73 9.04 0.01 -12.68
N ALA A 74 9.12 0.47 -11.44
CA ALA A 74 8.14 0.19 -10.38
C ALA A 74 7.89 1.41 -9.50
N GLY A 75 6.66 1.53 -8.96
CA GLY A 75 6.27 2.55 -8.01
C GLY A 75 5.54 1.97 -6.80
N PHE A 76 5.82 2.52 -5.62
CA PHE A 76 5.32 2.05 -4.33
C PHE A 76 4.46 3.12 -3.67
N PHE A 77 3.23 2.79 -3.29
CA PHE A 77 2.27 3.75 -2.74
C PHE A 77 1.47 3.12 -1.60
N MET A 78 1.61 3.63 -0.38
CA MET A 78 0.77 3.24 0.74
C MET A 78 -0.34 4.28 0.92
N LEU A 79 -1.54 3.95 0.48
CA LEU A 79 -2.71 4.82 0.48
C LEU A 79 -3.97 4.02 0.78
N ALA A 80 -5.04 4.73 1.15
CA ALA A 80 -6.36 4.12 1.22
C ALA A 80 -6.77 3.55 -0.15
N PRO A 81 -7.39 2.37 -0.21
CA PRO A 81 -7.69 1.70 -1.47
C PRO A 81 -8.68 2.47 -2.36
N ASP A 82 -9.53 3.29 -1.78
CA ASP A 82 -10.49 4.15 -2.48
C ASP A 82 -9.90 5.49 -2.97
N ASN A 83 -8.61 5.74 -2.68
CA ASN A 83 -7.93 6.97 -3.13
C ASN A 83 -7.96 7.11 -4.65
N ALA A 84 -8.29 8.31 -5.13
CA ALA A 84 -8.40 8.60 -6.56
C ALA A 84 -7.10 8.31 -7.34
N LEU A 85 -5.93 8.49 -6.71
CA LEU A 85 -4.64 8.17 -7.33
C LEU A 85 -4.51 6.66 -7.58
N ILE A 86 -4.82 5.83 -6.58
CA ILE A 86 -4.78 4.36 -6.72
C ILE A 86 -5.74 3.89 -7.81
N ARG A 87 -6.98 4.41 -7.82
CA ARG A 87 -7.96 4.09 -8.88
C ARG A 87 -7.44 4.43 -10.27
N ARG A 88 -6.79 5.58 -10.42
CA ARG A 88 -6.18 6.01 -11.69
C ARG A 88 -5.04 5.09 -12.12
N LEU A 89 -4.14 4.70 -11.21
CA LEU A 89 -3.02 3.81 -11.52
C LEU A 89 -3.51 2.39 -11.87
N VAL A 90 -4.52 1.87 -11.16
CA VAL A 90 -5.13 0.56 -11.48
C VAL A 90 -5.81 0.56 -12.86
N ALA A 91 -6.37 1.70 -13.25
CA ALA A 91 -7.05 1.83 -14.55
C ALA A 91 -6.08 2.06 -15.73
N ASP A 92 -4.80 2.34 -15.45
CA ASP A 92 -3.78 2.59 -16.47
C ASP A 92 -3.37 1.28 -17.15
N PRO A 93 -3.56 1.13 -18.48
CA PRO A 93 -3.26 -0.10 -19.20
C PRO A 93 -1.75 -0.40 -19.27
N GLU A 94 -0.90 0.60 -19.06
CA GLU A 94 0.56 0.46 -19.05
C GLU A 94 1.13 -0.02 -17.71
N LEU A 95 0.27 -0.13 -16.69
CA LEU A 95 0.66 -0.56 -15.36
C LEU A 95 0.04 -1.90 -14.98
N VAL A 96 0.76 -2.64 -14.16
CA VAL A 96 0.29 -3.90 -13.56
C VAL A 96 0.44 -3.79 -12.06
N LEU A 97 -0.63 -4.12 -11.33
CA LEU A 97 -0.58 -4.21 -9.87
C LEU A 97 0.15 -5.51 -9.47
N TYR A 98 1.28 -5.35 -8.79
CA TYR A 98 2.14 -6.44 -8.37
C TYR A 98 1.64 -7.06 -7.05
N PRO A 99 1.48 -8.38 -6.96
CA PRO A 99 1.07 -9.05 -5.73
C PRO A 99 2.27 -9.35 -4.82
N PHE A 100 2.05 -9.28 -3.52
CA PHE A 100 2.93 -9.88 -2.52
C PHE A 100 2.44 -11.29 -2.20
N THR A 101 2.83 -12.28 -3.00
CA THR A 101 2.39 -13.67 -2.82
C THR A 101 2.77 -14.24 -1.45
N GLU A 102 3.87 -13.73 -0.87
CA GLU A 102 4.35 -14.06 0.48
C GLU A 102 3.83 -13.10 1.57
N SER A 103 2.67 -12.45 1.37
CA SER A 103 2.15 -11.41 2.29
C SER A 103 2.10 -11.85 3.75
N VAL A 104 1.75 -13.11 4.04
CA VAL A 104 1.77 -13.68 5.39
C VAL A 104 3.21 -13.80 5.91
N GLY A 105 4.15 -14.24 5.08
CA GLY A 105 5.57 -14.31 5.43
C GLY A 105 6.15 -12.93 5.73
N ILE A 106 5.83 -11.93 4.90
CA ILE A 106 6.25 -10.53 5.11
C ILE A 106 5.75 -10.02 6.47
N SER A 107 4.47 -10.23 6.79
CA SER A 107 3.88 -9.77 8.06
C SER A 107 4.46 -10.45 9.31
N ARG A 108 5.06 -11.64 9.16
CA ARG A 108 5.79 -12.30 10.24
C ARG A 108 7.20 -11.76 10.45
N ASN A 109 7.74 -11.05 9.47
CA ASN A 109 9.08 -10.45 9.49
C ASN A 109 9.06 -8.93 9.70
N ILE A 110 7.89 -8.29 9.50
CA ILE A 110 7.67 -6.85 9.68
C ILE A 110 6.35 -6.70 10.45
N ASP A 111 6.44 -6.56 11.75
CA ASP A 111 5.34 -6.69 12.72
C ASP A 111 4.24 -5.62 12.58
N TYR A 112 4.54 -4.44 12.05
CA TYR A 112 3.52 -3.42 11.78
C TYR A 112 2.75 -3.64 10.47
N LEU A 113 3.17 -4.59 9.62
CA LEU A 113 2.47 -4.95 8.40
C LEU A 113 1.54 -6.14 8.60
N GLN A 114 0.37 -6.07 8.00
CA GLN A 114 -0.63 -7.14 8.01
C GLN A 114 -0.92 -7.59 6.58
N PRO A 115 -1.21 -8.89 6.35
CA PRO A 115 -1.64 -9.35 5.06
C PRO A 115 -3.02 -8.80 4.73
N ALA A 116 -3.22 -8.43 3.48
CA ALA A 116 -4.49 -7.98 2.94
C ALA A 116 -4.73 -8.60 1.57
N THR A 117 -5.97 -8.69 1.15
CA THR A 117 -6.33 -9.17 -0.18
C THR A 117 -7.25 -8.16 -0.83
N LEU A 118 -6.89 -7.75 -2.03
CA LEU A 118 -7.73 -6.98 -2.91
C LEU A 118 -8.42 -7.95 -3.88
N ALA A 119 -9.72 -8.09 -3.76
CA ALA A 119 -10.49 -9.03 -4.58
C ALA A 119 -10.50 -8.65 -6.06
N ARG A 120 -10.59 -9.66 -6.93
CA ARG A 120 -10.82 -9.49 -8.37
C ARG A 120 -12.04 -8.60 -8.61
N GLY A 121 -11.89 -7.59 -9.47
CA GLY A 121 -12.98 -6.66 -9.81
C GLY A 121 -13.29 -5.61 -8.73
N ALA A 122 -12.54 -5.55 -7.61
CA ALA A 122 -12.84 -4.66 -6.48
C ALA A 122 -12.92 -3.17 -6.86
N PHE A 123 -12.18 -2.72 -7.88
CA PHE A 123 -12.24 -1.33 -8.35
C PHE A 123 -13.31 -1.11 -9.43
N ASP A 124 -13.51 -2.09 -10.32
CA ASP A 124 -14.46 -1.98 -11.43
C ASP A 124 -14.89 -3.39 -11.86
N LEU A 125 -16.16 -3.72 -11.64
CA LEU A 125 -16.72 -5.01 -12.03
C LEU A 125 -16.95 -5.16 -13.54
N ARG A 126 -17.18 -4.06 -14.26
CA ARG A 126 -17.40 -4.11 -15.72
C ARG A 126 -16.11 -4.40 -16.48
N ARG A 127 -15.00 -3.78 -16.03
CA ARG A 127 -13.66 -3.97 -16.61
C ARG A 127 -12.89 -5.10 -15.93
N VAL A 128 -13.44 -5.65 -14.83
CA VAL A 128 -12.79 -6.64 -13.95
C VAL A 128 -11.41 -6.17 -13.51
N LEU A 129 -11.36 -5.03 -12.80
CA LEU A 129 -10.14 -4.45 -12.26
C LEU A 129 -10.06 -4.61 -10.73
N PRO A 130 -9.01 -5.22 -10.19
CA PRO A 130 -7.97 -5.96 -10.89
C PRO A 130 -8.50 -7.26 -11.53
N PRO A 131 -7.78 -7.84 -12.52
CA PRO A 131 -8.25 -9.05 -13.23
C PRO A 131 -8.15 -10.35 -12.41
N ARG A 132 -7.45 -10.32 -11.29
CA ARG A 132 -7.26 -11.42 -10.33
C ARG A 132 -7.28 -10.88 -8.90
N ASP A 133 -7.42 -11.76 -7.92
CA ASP A 133 -7.14 -11.39 -6.52
C ASP A 133 -5.67 -10.99 -6.39
N VAL A 134 -5.41 -9.94 -5.63
CA VAL A 134 -4.07 -9.41 -5.41
C VAL A 134 -3.75 -9.45 -3.92
N ALA A 135 -2.79 -10.28 -3.55
CA ALA A 135 -2.26 -10.31 -2.20
C ALA A 135 -1.43 -9.05 -1.96
N LEU A 136 -1.69 -8.35 -0.87
CA LEU A 136 -1.04 -7.11 -0.47
C LEU A 136 -0.57 -7.23 0.98
N VAL A 137 0.28 -6.30 1.40
CA VAL A 137 0.54 -6.02 2.81
C VAL A 137 0.10 -4.59 3.11
N GLY A 138 -0.29 -4.30 4.34
CA GLY A 138 -0.71 -2.96 4.72
C GLY A 138 -0.46 -2.66 6.18
N ALA A 139 -0.39 -1.38 6.52
CA ALA A 139 -0.27 -0.93 7.89
C ALA A 139 -1.62 -0.43 8.44
N THR A 140 -1.86 -0.67 9.72
CA THR A 140 -2.98 -0.08 10.43
C THR A 140 -2.64 1.38 10.77
N VAL A 141 -3.59 2.28 10.51
CA VAL A 141 -3.49 3.67 10.94
C VAL A 141 -3.99 3.76 12.37
N ASN A 142 -3.13 4.16 13.29
CA ASN A 142 -3.45 4.32 14.70
C ASN A 142 -3.73 5.79 15.02
N VAL A 143 -4.72 6.03 15.88
CA VAL A 143 -4.96 7.34 16.49
C VAL A 143 -4.34 7.32 17.88
N ILE A 144 -3.37 8.20 18.09
CA ILE A 144 -2.69 8.38 19.37
C ILE A 144 -3.20 9.68 19.98
N VAL A 145 -3.60 9.62 21.25
CA VAL A 145 -4.02 10.79 22.02
C VAL A 145 -3.07 11.01 23.20
N ARG A 146 -3.02 12.24 23.70
CA ARG A 146 -2.26 12.54 24.91
C ARG A 146 -2.91 11.85 26.12
N GLU A 147 -2.11 11.41 27.06
CA GLU A 147 -2.56 10.73 28.27
C GLU A 147 -3.50 11.62 29.13
N ASP A 148 -3.28 12.95 29.11
CA ASP A 148 -4.05 13.94 29.85
C ASP A 148 -5.33 14.39 29.14
N LEU A 149 -5.70 13.76 28.00
CA LEU A 149 -6.91 14.10 27.28
C LEU A 149 -8.15 13.72 28.10
N HIS A 150 -9.10 14.66 28.22
CA HIS A 150 -10.31 14.43 29.00
C HIS A 150 -11.08 13.22 28.46
N PRO A 151 -11.53 12.28 29.34
CA PRO A 151 -12.20 11.03 28.91
C PRO A 151 -13.42 11.24 27.99
N ALA A 152 -14.19 12.32 28.19
CA ALA A 152 -15.33 12.64 27.34
C ALA A 152 -14.90 12.93 25.88
N VAL A 153 -13.70 13.52 25.67
CA VAL A 153 -13.16 13.78 24.32
C VAL A 153 -12.72 12.46 23.69
N VAL A 154 -12.05 11.58 24.46
CA VAL A 154 -11.69 10.24 24.00
C VAL A 154 -12.92 9.46 23.56
N TYR A 155 -13.99 9.48 24.38
CA TYR A 155 -15.24 8.82 24.05
C TYR A 155 -15.88 9.38 22.76
N ALA A 156 -15.91 10.70 22.60
CA ALA A 156 -16.45 11.35 21.41
C ALA A 156 -15.63 10.99 20.15
N LEU A 157 -14.30 10.93 20.25
CA LEU A 157 -13.41 10.49 19.16
C LEU A 157 -13.67 9.03 18.78
N LEU A 158 -13.75 8.12 19.76
CA LEU A 158 -14.04 6.71 19.50
C LEU A 158 -15.41 6.52 18.85
N HIS A 159 -16.42 7.28 19.31
CA HIS A 159 -17.75 7.24 18.71
C HIS A 159 -17.72 7.70 17.25
N ALA A 160 -17.11 8.84 16.98
CA ALA A 160 -16.96 9.36 15.61
C ALA A 160 -16.15 8.41 14.70
N MET A 161 -15.08 7.80 15.23
CA MET A 161 -14.31 6.80 14.49
C MET A 161 -15.14 5.57 14.14
N ASN A 162 -15.97 5.09 15.06
CA ASN A 162 -16.89 3.99 14.80
C ASN A 162 -17.89 4.35 13.70
N GLU A 163 -18.53 5.51 13.78
CA GLU A 163 -19.51 5.95 12.77
C GLU A 163 -18.87 6.03 11.36
N VAL A 164 -17.64 6.53 11.26
CA VAL A 164 -16.97 6.77 9.98
C VAL A 164 -16.30 5.53 9.42
N HIS A 165 -15.71 4.66 10.27
CA HIS A 165 -14.80 3.60 9.83
C HIS A 165 -15.29 2.17 10.02
N GLN A 166 -16.49 1.95 10.61
CA GLN A 166 -17.03 0.60 10.80
C GLN A 166 -17.49 -0.07 9.49
N GLY A 167 -17.58 0.68 8.40
CA GLY A 167 -18.02 0.17 7.11
C GLY A 167 -16.99 -0.77 6.46
N GLN A 168 -17.48 -1.60 5.54
CA GLN A 168 -16.61 -2.42 4.69
C GLN A 168 -15.79 -1.54 3.75
N THR A 169 -14.51 -1.89 3.57
CA THR A 169 -13.62 -1.28 2.56
C THR A 169 -13.24 -2.31 1.49
N LEU A 170 -12.43 -1.90 0.51
CA LEU A 170 -11.94 -2.84 -0.52
C LEU A 170 -10.99 -3.92 0.03
N VAL A 171 -10.48 -3.77 1.25
CA VAL A 171 -9.47 -4.66 1.87
C VAL A 171 -9.78 -5.02 3.32
N SER A 172 -10.94 -4.62 3.86
CA SER A 172 -11.36 -4.95 5.23
C SER A 172 -12.86 -5.20 5.31
N ASN A 173 -13.26 -6.10 6.20
CA ASN A 173 -14.66 -6.40 6.45
C ASN A 173 -15.33 -5.32 7.31
N ALA A 174 -16.67 -5.23 7.23
CA ALA A 174 -17.44 -4.39 8.13
C ALA A 174 -17.20 -4.79 9.59
N GLY A 175 -17.00 -3.81 10.46
CA GLY A 175 -16.72 -4.00 11.88
C GLY A 175 -15.29 -4.47 12.22
N GLN A 176 -14.41 -4.61 11.23
CA GLN A 176 -13.00 -4.92 11.47
C GLN A 176 -12.23 -3.75 12.09
N TYR A 177 -12.61 -2.53 11.74
CA TYR A 177 -12.04 -1.29 12.26
C TYR A 177 -13.14 -0.29 12.63
N PRO A 178 -12.89 0.60 13.60
CA PRO A 178 -11.72 0.66 14.48
C PRO A 178 -11.69 -0.53 15.46
N SER A 179 -10.50 -0.94 15.89
CA SER A 179 -10.32 -1.93 16.95
C SER A 179 -9.53 -1.33 18.10
N GLN A 180 -9.78 -1.81 19.33
CA GLN A 180 -9.08 -1.37 20.53
C GLN A 180 -7.84 -2.25 20.85
N THR A 181 -7.56 -3.21 19.98
CA THR A 181 -6.39 -4.10 20.12
C THR A 181 -5.22 -3.50 19.33
N GLY A 182 -4.29 -2.92 20.03
CA GLY A 182 -3.00 -2.45 19.56
C GLY A 182 -1.93 -2.99 20.49
#